data_b698e8fec007a6a8478eac1513f46a15
#
_entry.id   b698e8fec007a6a8478eac1513f46a15
#
_cell.length_a   1.000
_cell.length_b   1.000
_cell.length_c   1.000
_cell.angle_alpha   90.00
_cell.angle_beta   90.00
_cell.angle_gamma   90.00
#
_symmetry.space_group_name_H-M   'P 1'
#
loop_
_entity.id
_entity.type
_entity.pdbx_description
1 polymer ?
#
loop_
_entity_poly.entity_id
_entity_poly.type
_entity_poly.pdbx_seq_one_letter_code
_entity_poly.pdbx_strand_id
1 'polypeptide(L)'
;MASFEKRGKRTRVVVSVMQSGVRRKVSKTFDTKKKAKDWAIMMEADKLQNRSIIASSMTFADYFKMWMETYKKNDIRPSTYNTYISTLRHIKESFDGITLENLTYSLLQSRLDTIGKTLSKGTMTLIVSRIKACLKDALYDKYILDDIFTRLKPHGIERSKKTNALSVTEFEKLQDYLYHSKLDKASLATLVALETGMRIGEVLALQYKDVSISFNNIHVNKSRSGNIVGKPKNKNSVRDIKITNELANIISNEKNNSTEFIFNCRRQTVRNRLDSLISKLDLQPITIHGLRHSHASYLLYKGVSINYVSARLGHANTSITQKVYVHMLKEEKTREQDKTIEILSVSPKR
;
A
#
# COMPACT_ATOMS: atom_id res chain seq x y z
N MET A 1 48.75 6.29 2.79
CA MET A 1 49.61 5.47 3.67
C MET A 1 49.02 5.44 5.07
N ALA A 2 49.03 4.27 5.69
CA ALA A 2 48.59 4.10 7.08
C ALA A 2 49.70 4.58 8.03
N SER A 3 49.35 5.28 9.11
CA SER A 3 50.26 5.61 10.18
C SER A 3 49.97 4.73 11.42
N PHE A 4 51.07 4.35 12.11
CA PHE A 4 51.00 3.46 13.29
C PHE A 4 51.48 4.22 14.53
N GLU A 5 50.66 4.23 15.58
CA GLU A 5 50.99 4.85 16.86
C GLU A 5 51.01 3.76 17.95
N LYS A 6 52.11 3.68 18.71
CA LYS A 6 52.22 2.76 19.83
C LYS A 6 51.50 3.38 21.06
N ARG A 7 50.55 2.68 21.67
CA ARG A 7 49.85 3.09 22.89
C ARG A 7 50.00 2.01 23.97
N GLY A 8 51.07 2.09 24.72
CA GLY A 8 51.46 1.06 25.70
C GLY A 8 51.68 -0.29 25.05
N LYS A 9 50.92 -1.33 25.41
CA LYS A 9 50.93 -2.68 24.83
C LYS A 9 50.13 -2.78 23.51
N ARG A 10 49.38 -1.73 23.10
CA ARG A 10 48.50 -1.74 21.91
C ARG A 10 49.07 -0.87 20.79
N THR A 11 48.65 -1.18 19.57
CA THR A 11 49.02 -0.40 18.37
C THR A 11 47.79 0.22 17.75
N ARG A 12 47.76 1.55 17.65
CA ARG A 12 46.73 2.30 16.93
C ARG A 12 47.15 2.50 15.49
N VAL A 13 46.26 2.22 14.54
CA VAL A 13 46.45 2.50 13.12
C VAL A 13 45.53 3.62 12.70
N VAL A 14 46.04 4.57 11.92
CA VAL A 14 45.26 5.66 11.34
C VAL A 14 45.43 5.61 9.82
N VAL A 15 44.31 5.51 9.11
CA VAL A 15 44.27 5.52 7.65
C VAL A 15 43.49 6.74 7.17
N SER A 16 44.03 7.48 6.23
CA SER A 16 43.37 8.62 5.61
C SER A 16 42.56 8.15 4.39
N VAL A 17 41.28 8.45 4.36
CA VAL A 17 40.33 8.08 3.30
C VAL A 17 39.70 9.31 2.67
N MET A 18 39.36 9.27 1.39
CA MET A 18 38.57 10.29 0.72
C MET A 18 37.08 9.87 0.77
N GLN A 19 36.20 10.76 1.19
CA GLN A 19 34.75 10.52 1.18
C GLN A 19 34.07 11.77 0.64
N SER A 20 33.34 11.63 -0.44
CA SER A 20 32.63 12.75 -1.10
C SER A 20 33.52 13.97 -1.34
N GLY A 21 34.76 13.75 -1.76
CA GLY A 21 35.74 14.82 -1.97
C GLY A 21 36.43 15.36 -0.72
N VAL A 22 36.06 14.89 0.49
CA VAL A 22 36.64 15.35 1.77
C VAL A 22 37.55 14.26 2.35
N ARG A 23 38.74 14.68 2.80
CA ARG A 23 39.73 13.79 3.43
C ARG A 23 39.36 13.55 4.90
N ARG A 24 39.07 12.29 5.28
CA ARG A 24 38.80 11.86 6.66
C ARG A 24 39.85 10.87 7.15
N LYS A 25 40.04 10.84 8.50
CA LYS A 25 40.96 9.89 9.13
C LYS A 25 40.15 8.82 9.86
N VAL A 26 40.34 7.56 9.53
CA VAL A 26 39.78 6.40 10.23
C VAL A 26 40.86 5.77 11.06
N SER A 27 40.60 5.43 12.33
CA SER A 27 41.58 4.82 13.21
C SER A 27 41.01 3.66 13.99
N LYS A 28 41.82 2.61 14.21
CA LYS A 28 41.48 1.43 15.01
C LYS A 28 42.66 1.00 15.84
N THR A 29 42.44 0.49 17.07
CA THR A 29 43.50 0.06 17.98
C THR A 29 43.45 -1.44 18.13
N PHE A 30 44.62 -2.10 18.07
CA PHE A 30 44.76 -3.56 18.11
C PHE A 30 45.75 -3.98 19.20
N ASP A 31 45.53 -5.17 19.75
CA ASP A 31 46.38 -5.73 20.81
C ASP A 31 47.73 -6.23 20.29
N THR A 32 47.84 -6.51 18.96
CA THR A 32 49.10 -6.96 18.36
C THR A 32 49.45 -6.14 17.11
N LYS A 33 50.75 -5.92 16.88
CA LYS A 33 51.26 -5.22 15.71
C LYS A 33 50.95 -5.95 14.39
N LYS A 34 50.81 -7.28 14.42
CA LYS A 34 50.44 -8.09 13.26
C LYS A 34 49.01 -7.77 12.84
N LYS A 35 48.04 -7.85 13.76
CA LYS A 35 46.64 -7.48 13.48
C LYS A 35 46.48 -6.04 12.99
N ALA A 36 47.31 -5.13 13.52
CA ALA A 36 47.32 -3.74 13.09
C ALA A 36 47.82 -3.59 11.64
N LYS A 37 48.85 -4.33 11.24
CA LYS A 37 49.35 -4.35 9.86
C LYS A 37 48.36 -4.96 8.86
N ASP A 38 47.78 -6.11 9.24
CA ASP A 38 46.82 -6.80 8.38
C ASP A 38 45.61 -5.90 8.10
N TRP A 39 45.11 -5.19 9.12
CA TRP A 39 44.02 -4.21 8.97
C TRP A 39 44.43 -3.02 8.07
N ALA A 40 45.66 -2.51 8.21
CA ALA A 40 46.16 -1.43 7.38
C ALA A 40 46.26 -1.83 5.88
N ILE A 41 46.71 -3.04 5.60
CA ILE A 41 46.80 -3.60 4.24
C ILE A 41 45.40 -3.72 3.65
N MET A 42 44.44 -4.26 4.42
CA MET A 42 43.06 -4.39 4.00
C MET A 42 42.43 -3.03 3.67
N MET A 43 42.66 -2.02 4.51
CA MET A 43 42.14 -0.67 4.33
C MET A 43 42.78 0.04 3.12
N GLU A 44 44.02 -0.26 2.79
CA GLU A 44 44.69 0.30 1.59
C GLU A 44 44.22 -0.44 0.32
N ALA A 45 43.97 -1.73 0.39
CA ALA A 45 43.35 -2.49 -0.71
C ALA A 45 41.92 -1.98 -1.00
N ASP A 46 41.14 -1.73 0.03
CA ASP A 46 39.78 -1.15 -0.10
C ASP A 46 39.79 0.25 -0.74
N LYS A 47 40.86 1.06 -0.45
CA LYS A 47 41.08 2.33 -1.13
C LYS A 47 41.36 2.17 -2.64
N LEU A 48 42.16 1.20 -3.00
CA LEU A 48 42.48 0.92 -4.41
C LEU A 48 41.25 0.45 -5.18
N GLN A 49 40.32 -0.24 -4.50
CA GLN A 49 39.02 -0.67 -5.06
C GLN A 49 37.96 0.41 -5.00
N ASN A 50 38.28 1.65 -4.59
CA ASN A 50 37.29 2.73 -4.36
C ASN A 50 36.17 2.34 -3.37
N ARG A 51 36.43 1.44 -2.42
CA ARG A 51 35.49 1.00 -1.40
C ARG A 51 35.30 2.10 -0.36
N SER A 52 34.06 2.44 -0.05
CA SER A 52 33.76 3.36 1.05
C SER A 52 34.01 2.67 2.40
N ILE A 53 35.13 2.94 3.04
CA ILE A 53 35.57 2.29 4.27
C ILE A 53 34.62 2.60 5.47
N ILE A 54 33.94 3.75 5.43
CA ILE A 54 32.93 4.12 6.43
C ILE A 54 31.63 3.36 6.20
N ALA A 55 31.38 2.95 4.96
CA ALA A 55 30.21 2.19 4.58
C ALA A 55 30.22 0.76 5.15
N SER A 56 31.37 0.13 5.28
CA SER A 56 31.50 -1.24 5.77
C SER A 56 31.07 -1.42 7.24
N SER A 57 31.23 -0.38 8.06
CA SER A 57 30.84 -0.42 9.47
C SER A 57 29.40 0.02 9.77
N MET A 58 28.67 0.52 8.77
CA MET A 58 27.27 0.95 8.92
C MET A 58 26.35 -0.28 9.01
N THR A 59 25.41 -0.26 9.97
CA THR A 59 24.42 -1.34 10.02
C THR A 59 23.44 -1.24 8.86
N PHE A 60 22.87 -2.36 8.46
CA PHE A 60 21.84 -2.38 7.41
C PHE A 60 20.61 -1.52 7.80
N ALA A 61 20.22 -1.53 9.07
CA ALA A 61 19.12 -0.72 9.56
C ALA A 61 19.40 0.79 9.46
N ASP A 62 20.63 1.24 9.78
CA ASP A 62 21.01 2.65 9.69
C ASP A 62 21.13 3.10 8.23
N TYR A 63 21.67 2.24 7.35
CA TYR A 63 21.69 2.52 5.93
C TYR A 63 20.28 2.64 5.35
N PHE A 64 19.37 1.70 5.66
CA PHE A 64 18.00 1.74 5.18
C PHE A 64 17.28 3.01 5.65
N LYS A 65 17.51 3.44 6.90
CA LYS A 65 16.97 4.68 7.45
C LYS A 65 17.51 5.89 6.68
N MET A 66 18.83 6.00 6.52
CA MET A 66 19.47 7.09 5.78
C MET A 66 18.96 7.14 4.33
N TRP A 67 18.93 6.00 3.63
CA TRP A 67 18.43 5.88 2.27
C TRP A 67 16.97 6.32 2.15
N MET A 68 16.11 5.89 3.07
CA MET A 68 14.70 6.25 3.10
C MET A 68 14.50 7.76 3.31
N GLU A 69 15.27 8.37 4.20
CA GLU A 69 15.22 9.81 4.49
C GLU A 69 15.73 10.63 3.30
N THR A 70 16.78 10.16 2.62
CA THR A 70 17.40 10.87 1.49
C THR A 70 16.55 10.75 0.22
N TYR A 71 16.14 9.54 -0.15
CA TYR A 71 15.56 9.29 -1.49
C TYR A 71 14.03 9.15 -1.49
N LYS A 72 13.37 8.94 -0.31
CA LYS A 72 11.93 8.65 -0.29
C LYS A 72 11.10 9.71 0.43
N LYS A 73 11.64 10.41 1.41
CA LYS A 73 10.87 11.31 2.27
C LYS A 73 10.11 12.40 1.51
N ASN A 74 10.76 13.00 0.51
CA ASN A 74 10.18 14.10 -0.28
C ASN A 74 9.57 13.66 -1.61
N ASP A 75 9.83 12.42 -2.05
CA ASP A 75 9.41 11.89 -3.35
C ASP A 75 8.06 11.15 -3.29
N ILE A 76 7.70 10.62 -2.13
CA ILE A 76 6.51 9.79 -1.96
C ILE A 76 5.51 10.40 -0.98
N ARG A 77 4.23 9.99 -1.12
CA ARG A 77 3.18 10.46 -0.20
C ARG A 77 3.44 10.01 1.25
N PRO A 78 3.04 10.81 2.27
CA PRO A 78 3.24 10.47 3.68
C PRO A 78 2.72 9.08 4.06
N SER A 79 1.56 8.67 3.51
CA SER A 79 1.00 7.34 3.75
C SER A 79 1.89 6.20 3.21
N THR A 80 2.57 6.43 2.08
CA THR A 80 3.54 5.48 1.52
C THR A 80 4.81 5.48 2.37
N TYR A 81 5.28 6.65 2.80
CA TYR A 81 6.45 6.76 3.68
C TYR A 81 6.25 5.99 4.99
N ASN A 82 5.07 6.06 5.61
CA ASN A 82 4.75 5.28 6.81
C ASN A 82 4.89 3.75 6.59
N THR A 83 4.66 3.28 5.38
CA THR A 83 4.88 1.85 5.07
C THR A 83 6.37 1.49 4.95
N TYR A 84 7.24 2.44 4.59
CA TYR A 84 8.70 2.29 4.68
C TYR A 84 9.17 2.27 6.13
N ILE A 85 8.60 3.11 7.01
CA ILE A 85 8.86 3.08 8.46
C ILE A 85 8.52 1.69 9.03
N SER A 86 7.40 1.09 8.61
CA SER A 86 7.07 -0.29 9.01
C SER A 86 8.10 -1.31 8.53
N THR A 87 8.62 -1.16 7.31
CA THR A 87 9.71 -2.02 6.80
C THR A 87 10.99 -1.84 7.61
N LEU A 88 11.37 -0.59 7.94
CA LEU A 88 12.53 -0.30 8.78
C LEU A 88 12.41 -0.97 10.17
N ARG A 89 11.20 -1.00 10.76
CA ARG A 89 10.99 -1.70 12.04
C ARG A 89 11.33 -3.18 11.93
N HIS A 90 10.83 -3.87 10.90
CA HIS A 90 11.16 -5.29 10.67
C HIS A 90 12.65 -5.51 10.41
N ILE A 91 13.32 -4.57 9.70
CA ILE A 91 14.76 -4.63 9.51
C ILE A 91 15.50 -4.49 10.85
N LYS A 92 15.13 -3.53 11.69
CA LYS A 92 15.73 -3.34 13.01
C LYS A 92 15.59 -4.57 13.91
N GLU A 93 14.39 -5.17 13.92
CA GLU A 93 14.09 -6.35 14.75
C GLU A 93 14.85 -7.61 14.26
N SER A 94 15.03 -7.77 12.95
CA SER A 94 15.54 -9.01 12.38
C SER A 94 17.03 -8.96 11.99
N PHE A 95 17.58 -7.77 11.78
CA PHE A 95 18.96 -7.54 11.33
C PHE A 95 19.75 -6.66 12.31
N ASP A 96 19.39 -6.72 13.60
CA ASP A 96 20.08 -5.93 14.63
C ASP A 96 21.59 -6.17 14.61
N GLY A 97 22.37 -5.08 14.67
CA GLY A 97 23.82 -5.11 14.67
C GLY A 97 24.50 -5.63 13.40
N ILE A 98 23.75 -6.08 12.39
CA ILE A 98 24.34 -6.61 11.14
C ILE A 98 24.77 -5.45 10.24
N THR A 99 26.06 -5.35 9.96
CA THR A 99 26.62 -4.37 9.04
C THR A 99 26.42 -4.75 7.58
N LEU A 100 26.46 -3.74 6.68
CA LEU A 100 26.33 -3.99 5.22
C LEU A 100 27.40 -4.96 4.70
N GLU A 101 28.61 -4.93 5.26
CA GLU A 101 29.72 -5.83 4.92
C GLU A 101 29.41 -7.30 5.23
N ASN A 102 28.65 -7.55 6.30
CA ASN A 102 28.29 -8.89 6.75
C ASN A 102 26.98 -9.39 6.12
N LEU A 103 26.32 -8.58 5.27
CA LEU A 103 25.15 -9.04 4.54
C LEU A 103 25.55 -10.02 3.43
N THR A 104 24.91 -11.17 3.45
CA THR A 104 24.96 -12.16 2.37
C THR A 104 23.55 -12.49 1.89
N TYR A 105 23.44 -13.02 0.66
CA TYR A 105 22.14 -13.50 0.15
C TYR A 105 21.49 -14.50 1.10
N SER A 106 22.26 -15.49 1.59
CA SER A 106 21.74 -16.53 2.48
C SER A 106 21.22 -15.95 3.80
N LEU A 107 21.94 -14.99 4.39
CA LEU A 107 21.51 -14.32 5.62
C LEU A 107 20.24 -13.49 5.40
N LEU A 108 20.19 -12.71 4.30
CA LEU A 108 19.02 -11.92 3.93
C LEU A 108 17.78 -12.82 3.75
N GLN A 109 17.91 -13.89 2.95
CA GLN A 109 16.79 -14.79 2.70
C GLN A 109 16.31 -15.49 3.98
N SER A 110 17.22 -16.03 4.79
CA SER A 110 16.88 -16.70 6.06
C SER A 110 16.13 -15.78 7.03
N ARG A 111 16.58 -14.52 7.17
CA ARG A 111 15.90 -13.54 8.04
C ARG A 111 14.54 -13.15 7.48
N LEU A 112 14.42 -12.96 6.17
CA LEU A 112 13.15 -12.68 5.50
C LEU A 112 12.16 -13.84 5.64
N ASP A 113 12.63 -15.10 5.56
CA ASP A 113 11.80 -16.28 5.76
C ASP A 113 11.27 -16.35 7.21
N THR A 114 12.09 -15.94 8.17
CA THR A 114 11.66 -15.84 9.58
C THR A 114 10.56 -14.80 9.75
N ILE A 115 10.69 -13.62 9.16
CA ILE A 115 9.65 -12.57 9.16
C ILE A 115 8.38 -13.09 8.46
N GLY A 116 8.54 -13.85 7.38
CA GLY A 116 7.45 -14.40 6.57
C GLY A 116 6.58 -15.43 7.32
N LYS A 117 7.07 -16.04 8.40
CA LYS A 117 6.27 -16.96 9.23
C LYS A 117 5.07 -16.26 9.90
N THR A 118 5.13 -14.93 10.09
CA THR A 118 4.09 -14.14 10.77
C THR A 118 3.33 -13.21 9.83
N LEU A 119 3.88 -12.91 8.66
CA LEU A 119 3.32 -11.94 7.73
C LEU A 119 2.72 -12.60 6.48
N SER A 120 1.72 -11.92 5.88
CA SER A 120 1.15 -12.38 4.62
C SER A 120 2.16 -12.25 3.46
N LYS A 121 2.06 -13.13 2.46
CA LYS A 121 2.88 -13.10 1.23
C LYS A 121 2.82 -11.72 0.54
N GLY A 122 1.65 -11.06 0.52
CA GLY A 122 1.52 -9.70 -0.03
C GLY A 122 2.35 -8.66 0.74
N THR A 123 2.35 -8.73 2.06
CA THR A 123 3.19 -7.85 2.90
C THR A 123 4.68 -8.14 2.69
N MET A 124 5.06 -9.41 2.63
CA MET A 124 6.44 -9.82 2.35
C MET A 124 6.92 -9.34 0.96
N THR A 125 6.05 -9.40 -0.06
CA THR A 125 6.36 -8.86 -1.40
C THR A 125 6.73 -7.37 -1.34
N LEU A 126 6.01 -6.58 -0.55
CA LEU A 126 6.32 -5.16 -0.37
C LEU A 126 7.63 -4.94 0.40
N ILE A 127 7.87 -5.70 1.47
CA ILE A 127 9.11 -5.61 2.27
C ILE A 127 10.31 -5.97 1.39
N VAL A 128 10.27 -7.12 0.70
CA VAL A 128 11.36 -7.57 -0.18
C VAL A 128 11.61 -6.58 -1.31
N SER A 129 10.56 -6.04 -1.93
CA SER A 129 10.70 -5.02 -2.99
C SER A 129 11.43 -3.77 -2.51
N ARG A 130 11.15 -3.30 -1.28
CA ARG A 130 11.82 -2.13 -0.70
C ARG A 130 13.28 -2.40 -0.33
N ILE A 131 13.55 -3.59 0.23
CA ILE A 131 14.91 -4.04 0.53
C ILE A 131 15.73 -4.13 -0.76
N LYS A 132 15.18 -4.72 -1.82
CA LYS A 132 15.83 -4.76 -3.14
C LYS A 132 16.14 -3.36 -3.68
N ALA A 133 15.19 -2.44 -3.59
CA ALA A 133 15.40 -1.06 -4.04
C ALA A 133 16.52 -0.37 -3.24
N CYS A 134 16.53 -0.53 -1.92
CA CYS A 134 17.56 0.03 -1.06
C CYS A 134 18.95 -0.58 -1.35
N LEU A 135 19.05 -1.89 -1.46
CA LEU A 135 20.33 -2.57 -1.72
C LEU A 135 20.84 -2.36 -3.14
N LYS A 136 19.93 -2.11 -4.11
CA LYS A 136 20.33 -1.71 -5.47
C LYS A 136 21.05 -0.36 -5.45
N ASP A 137 20.55 0.61 -4.71
CA ASP A 137 21.21 1.90 -4.55
C ASP A 137 22.51 1.76 -3.74
N ALA A 138 22.53 0.86 -2.71
CA ALA A 138 23.75 0.53 -1.98
C ALA A 138 24.86 -0.07 -2.88
N LEU A 139 24.49 -0.90 -3.85
CA LEU A 139 25.41 -1.45 -4.82
C LEU A 139 25.93 -0.35 -5.77
N TYR A 140 25.05 0.51 -6.27
CA TYR A 140 25.42 1.63 -7.13
C TYR A 140 26.38 2.60 -6.42
N ASP A 141 26.11 2.93 -5.16
CA ASP A 141 26.93 3.82 -4.34
C ASP A 141 28.15 3.10 -3.70
N LYS A 142 28.39 1.82 -4.05
CA LYS A 142 29.51 1.00 -3.55
C LYS A 142 29.54 0.80 -2.02
N TYR A 143 28.37 0.80 -1.38
CA TYR A 143 28.23 0.37 0.00
C TYR A 143 28.27 -1.15 0.13
N ILE A 144 27.82 -1.87 -0.88
CA ILE A 144 28.02 -3.31 -1.08
C ILE A 144 28.67 -3.53 -2.45
N LEU A 145 29.37 -4.65 -2.64
CA LEU A 145 30.11 -4.92 -3.87
C LEU A 145 29.40 -5.91 -4.80
N ASP A 146 28.60 -6.80 -4.22
CA ASP A 146 27.96 -7.89 -4.93
C ASP A 146 26.44 -7.75 -4.92
N ASP A 147 25.78 -8.30 -5.94
CA ASP A 147 24.32 -8.43 -5.98
C ASP A 147 23.85 -9.56 -5.06
N ILE A 148 23.56 -9.20 -3.83
CA ILE A 148 23.02 -10.11 -2.81
C ILE A 148 21.50 -10.08 -2.71
N PHE A 149 20.78 -9.33 -3.55
CA PHE A 149 19.37 -9.02 -3.39
C PHE A 149 18.47 -9.43 -4.56
N THR A 150 18.95 -9.51 -5.79
CA THR A 150 18.10 -9.79 -6.97
C THR A 150 17.35 -11.11 -6.85
N ARG A 151 17.98 -12.14 -6.29
CA ARG A 151 17.39 -13.48 -6.11
C ARG A 151 16.43 -13.61 -4.91
N LEU A 152 16.33 -12.61 -4.04
CA LEU A 152 15.46 -12.68 -2.86
C LEU A 152 14.01 -12.99 -3.25
N LYS A 153 13.39 -13.91 -2.51
CA LYS A 153 12.01 -14.35 -2.72
C LYS A 153 11.13 -13.94 -1.54
N PRO A 154 9.92 -13.42 -1.78
CA PRO A 154 8.98 -13.11 -0.73
C PRO A 154 8.21 -14.36 -0.31
N HIS A 155 8.65 -15.06 0.72
CA HIS A 155 7.88 -16.11 1.36
C HIS A 155 7.01 -15.50 2.45
N GLY A 156 5.80 -16.02 2.64
CA GLY A 156 4.85 -15.53 3.63
C GLY A 156 3.57 -16.34 3.64
N ILE A 157 2.72 -16.11 4.64
CA ILE A 157 1.45 -16.83 4.79
C ILE A 157 0.54 -16.53 3.60
N GLU A 158 0.14 -17.56 2.89
CA GLU A 158 -0.92 -17.46 1.90
C GLU A 158 -2.27 -17.44 2.61
N ARG A 159 -2.93 -16.30 2.59
CA ARG A 159 -4.30 -16.19 3.11
C ARG A 159 -5.27 -16.51 1.98
N SER A 160 -6.22 -17.40 2.23
CA SER A 160 -7.34 -17.60 1.30
C SER A 160 -8.01 -16.26 1.03
N LYS A 161 -8.20 -15.92 -0.22
CA LYS A 161 -8.94 -14.72 -0.60
C LYS A 161 -10.43 -14.98 -0.30
N LYS A 162 -10.88 -14.59 0.88
CA LYS A 162 -12.31 -14.49 1.13
C LYS A 162 -12.90 -13.45 0.17
N THR A 163 -14.06 -13.75 -0.37
CA THR A 163 -14.84 -12.81 -1.19
C THR A 163 -15.09 -11.55 -0.36
N ASN A 164 -14.60 -10.41 -0.85
CA ASN A 164 -14.76 -9.13 -0.16
C ASN A 164 -15.83 -8.29 -0.88
N ALA A 165 -16.98 -8.91 -1.16
CA ALA A 165 -18.13 -8.27 -1.77
C ALA A 165 -19.41 -8.98 -1.29
N LEU A 166 -20.48 -8.24 -1.06
CA LEU A 166 -21.80 -8.77 -0.73
C LEU A 166 -22.39 -9.48 -1.95
N SER A 167 -23.19 -10.51 -1.71
CA SER A 167 -24.09 -11.07 -2.71
C SER A 167 -25.15 -10.04 -3.12
N VAL A 168 -25.91 -10.31 -4.18
CA VAL A 168 -26.98 -9.41 -4.64
C VAL A 168 -28.03 -9.20 -3.55
N THR A 169 -28.48 -10.28 -2.92
CA THR A 169 -29.48 -10.25 -1.84
C THR A 169 -28.98 -9.49 -0.60
N GLU A 170 -27.72 -9.69 -0.23
CA GLU A 170 -27.13 -8.97 0.89
C GLU A 170 -26.93 -7.48 0.58
N PHE A 171 -26.58 -7.14 -0.67
CA PHE A 171 -26.48 -5.75 -1.12
C PHE A 171 -27.83 -5.06 -1.00
N GLU A 172 -28.89 -5.65 -1.53
CA GLU A 172 -30.27 -5.14 -1.49
C GLU A 172 -30.77 -5.04 -0.03
N LYS A 173 -30.47 -6.03 0.81
CA LYS A 173 -30.83 -6.00 2.25
C LYS A 173 -30.14 -4.87 3.00
N LEU A 174 -28.86 -4.62 2.74
CA LEU A 174 -28.12 -3.51 3.37
C LEU A 174 -28.63 -2.15 2.86
N GLN A 175 -28.88 -2.04 1.57
CA GLN A 175 -29.43 -0.84 0.92
C GLN A 175 -30.80 -0.48 1.51
N ASP A 176 -31.73 -1.42 1.49
CA ASP A 176 -33.09 -1.25 2.05
C ASP A 176 -33.07 -0.82 3.52
N TYR A 177 -32.27 -1.51 4.34
CA TYR A 177 -32.10 -1.14 5.74
C TYR A 177 -31.60 0.31 5.91
N LEU A 178 -30.63 0.74 5.11
CA LEU A 178 -30.06 2.09 5.20
C LEU A 178 -31.08 3.14 4.77
N TYR A 179 -31.91 2.88 3.77
CA TYR A 179 -32.95 3.81 3.33
C TYR A 179 -34.07 3.97 4.36
N HIS A 180 -34.46 2.90 5.07
CA HIS A 180 -35.58 2.91 6.03
C HIS A 180 -35.16 3.17 7.48
N SER A 181 -33.85 3.36 7.76
CA SER A 181 -33.37 3.63 9.11
C SER A 181 -32.97 5.09 9.30
N LYS A 182 -32.99 5.55 10.57
CA LYS A 182 -32.43 6.85 10.92
C LYS A 182 -30.89 6.78 10.71
N LEU A 183 -30.40 7.59 9.79
CA LEU A 183 -28.97 7.62 9.44
C LEU A 183 -28.20 8.56 10.38
N ASP A 184 -27.11 8.04 10.95
CA ASP A 184 -26.03 8.87 11.43
C ASP A 184 -25.01 9.14 10.30
N LYS A 185 -24.06 10.04 10.50
CA LYS A 185 -23.07 10.40 9.46
C LYS A 185 -22.24 9.20 8.96
N ALA A 186 -22.01 8.19 9.79
CA ALA A 186 -21.27 7.00 9.39
C ALA A 186 -22.13 6.03 8.55
N SER A 187 -23.42 5.90 8.89
CA SER A 187 -24.39 5.15 8.09
C SER A 187 -24.64 5.79 6.74
N LEU A 188 -24.78 7.13 6.70
CA LEU A 188 -24.92 7.86 5.44
C LEU A 188 -23.66 7.71 4.58
N ALA A 189 -22.46 7.79 5.17
CA ALA A 189 -21.22 7.54 4.43
C ALA A 189 -21.14 6.10 3.87
N THR A 190 -21.70 5.12 4.61
CA THR A 190 -21.82 3.74 4.16
C THR A 190 -22.78 3.61 2.98
N LEU A 191 -23.94 4.26 3.05
CA LEU A 191 -24.94 4.30 1.97
C LEU A 191 -24.36 4.93 0.71
N VAL A 192 -23.70 6.10 0.83
CA VAL A 192 -23.04 6.76 -0.30
C VAL A 192 -21.95 5.87 -0.91
N ALA A 193 -21.15 5.19 -0.08
CA ALA A 193 -20.13 4.26 -0.58
C ALA A 193 -20.74 3.05 -1.32
N LEU A 194 -21.85 2.53 -0.81
CA LEU A 194 -22.59 1.40 -1.40
C LEU A 194 -23.21 1.80 -2.75
N GLU A 195 -23.90 2.93 -2.83
CA GLU A 195 -24.64 3.42 -3.99
C GLU A 195 -23.76 3.99 -5.12
N THR A 196 -22.57 4.48 -4.78
CA THR A 196 -21.72 5.15 -5.75
C THR A 196 -20.47 4.36 -6.11
N GLY A 197 -20.08 3.39 -5.28
CA GLY A 197 -18.81 2.68 -5.40
C GLY A 197 -17.59 3.57 -5.17
N MET A 198 -17.74 4.77 -4.61
CA MET A 198 -16.63 5.67 -4.28
C MET A 198 -15.68 5.04 -3.27
N ARG A 199 -14.39 5.41 -3.36
CA ARG A 199 -13.46 5.06 -2.28
C ARG A 199 -13.83 5.82 -1.01
N ILE A 200 -13.69 5.21 0.15
CA ILE A 200 -14.07 5.88 1.42
C ILE A 200 -13.37 7.23 1.61
N GLY A 201 -12.14 7.39 1.16
CA GLY A 201 -11.45 8.67 1.20
C GLY A 201 -12.07 9.73 0.27
N GLU A 202 -12.68 9.33 -0.83
CA GLU A 202 -13.45 10.19 -1.74
C GLU A 202 -14.78 10.58 -1.08
N VAL A 203 -15.50 9.62 -0.47
CA VAL A 203 -16.73 9.89 0.29
C VAL A 203 -16.49 10.89 1.42
N LEU A 204 -15.49 10.65 2.26
CA LEU A 204 -15.16 11.52 3.41
C LEU A 204 -14.64 12.91 3.01
N ALA A 205 -14.27 13.09 1.73
CA ALA A 205 -13.86 14.38 1.19
C ALA A 205 -15.00 15.17 0.55
N LEU A 206 -16.21 14.60 0.45
CA LEU A 206 -17.35 15.29 -0.17
C LEU A 206 -17.75 16.55 0.60
N GLN A 207 -18.00 17.60 -0.16
CA GLN A 207 -18.56 18.87 0.27
C GLN A 207 -19.95 19.06 -0.39
N TYR A 208 -20.81 19.84 0.21
CA TYR A 208 -22.15 20.09 -0.37
C TYR A 208 -22.11 20.65 -1.78
N LYS A 209 -21.09 21.46 -2.12
CA LYS A 209 -20.87 21.99 -3.48
C LYS A 209 -20.52 20.92 -4.51
N ASP A 210 -20.07 19.73 -4.07
CA ASP A 210 -19.73 18.63 -4.97
C ASP A 210 -20.98 17.81 -5.35
N VAL A 211 -22.12 18.05 -4.71
CA VAL A 211 -23.38 17.33 -4.93
C VAL A 211 -24.37 18.28 -5.63
N SER A 212 -24.74 17.95 -6.85
CA SER A 212 -25.78 18.68 -7.59
C SER A 212 -27.11 17.95 -7.50
N ILE A 213 -28.06 18.56 -6.80
CA ILE A 213 -29.43 18.00 -6.67
C ILE A 213 -30.15 18.11 -8.01
N SER A 214 -30.07 19.26 -8.70
CA SER A 214 -30.75 19.48 -9.96
C SER A 214 -30.32 18.51 -11.08
N PHE A 215 -29.07 18.04 -11.03
CA PHE A 215 -28.53 17.09 -12.00
C PHE A 215 -28.36 15.68 -11.45
N ASN A 216 -28.70 15.45 -10.17
CA ASN A 216 -28.52 14.16 -9.48
C ASN A 216 -27.13 13.58 -9.70
N ASN A 217 -26.10 14.35 -9.41
CA ASN A 217 -24.74 13.88 -9.58
C ASN A 217 -23.81 14.32 -8.44
N ILE A 218 -22.74 13.55 -8.27
CA ILE A 218 -21.63 13.84 -7.37
C ILE A 218 -20.37 14.02 -8.19
N HIS A 219 -19.70 15.17 -8.05
CA HIS A 219 -18.43 15.47 -8.65
C HIS A 219 -17.27 15.00 -7.73
N VAL A 220 -16.55 13.96 -8.14
CA VAL A 220 -15.43 13.40 -7.39
C VAL A 220 -14.12 13.99 -7.90
N ASN A 221 -13.46 14.82 -7.10
CA ASN A 221 -12.22 15.51 -7.48
C ASN A 221 -11.15 15.52 -6.37
N LYS A 222 -11.45 14.96 -5.19
CA LYS A 222 -10.58 14.97 -4.02
C LYS A 222 -10.72 13.70 -3.20
N SER A 223 -9.76 13.48 -2.31
CA SER A 223 -9.78 12.36 -1.35
C SER A 223 -9.18 12.82 -0.03
N ARG A 224 -9.76 12.37 1.09
CA ARG A 224 -9.36 12.72 2.45
C ARG A 224 -8.75 11.53 3.16
N SER A 225 -7.59 11.74 3.79
CA SER A 225 -6.93 10.75 4.66
C SER A 225 -6.57 11.42 5.98
N GLY A 226 -7.29 11.09 7.05
CA GLY A 226 -7.21 11.84 8.30
C GLY A 226 -7.66 13.29 8.09
N ASN A 227 -6.78 14.25 8.42
CA ASN A 227 -7.03 15.69 8.22
C ASN A 227 -6.50 16.21 6.87
N ILE A 228 -5.82 15.37 6.08
CA ILE A 228 -5.21 15.78 4.83
C ILE A 228 -6.19 15.54 3.69
N VAL A 229 -6.56 16.61 3.00
CA VAL A 229 -7.32 16.58 1.75
C VAL A 229 -6.35 16.78 0.59
N GLY A 230 -6.42 15.93 -0.41
CA GLY A 230 -5.52 16.01 -1.56
C GLY A 230 -6.19 15.56 -2.85
N LYS A 231 -5.52 15.83 -3.97
CA LYS A 231 -5.95 15.33 -5.28
C LYS A 231 -6.01 13.79 -5.30
N PRO A 232 -6.90 13.20 -6.06
CA PRO A 232 -6.95 11.76 -6.25
C PRO A 232 -5.61 11.19 -6.73
N LYS A 233 -5.40 9.90 -6.53
CA LYS A 233 -4.13 9.25 -6.92
C LYS A 233 -3.89 9.22 -8.43
N ASN A 234 -4.97 9.11 -9.22
CA ASN A 234 -4.92 8.96 -10.68
C ASN A 234 -5.84 9.99 -11.34
N LYS A 235 -5.50 10.44 -12.55
CA LYS A 235 -6.34 11.35 -13.34
C LYS A 235 -7.77 10.81 -13.56
N ASN A 236 -7.91 9.52 -13.80
CA ASN A 236 -9.21 8.85 -14.00
C ASN A 236 -10.10 8.81 -12.73
N SER A 237 -9.58 9.23 -11.59
CA SER A 237 -10.37 9.33 -10.36
C SER A 237 -11.24 10.60 -10.30
N VAL A 238 -10.95 11.61 -11.12
CA VAL A 238 -11.84 12.78 -11.29
C VAL A 238 -12.96 12.37 -12.24
N ARG A 239 -14.20 12.42 -11.76
CA ARG A 239 -15.37 11.94 -12.49
C ARG A 239 -16.67 12.42 -11.88
N ASP A 240 -17.71 12.40 -12.67
CA ASP A 240 -19.08 12.63 -12.25
C ASP A 240 -19.83 11.30 -12.09
N ILE A 241 -20.56 11.14 -11.00
CA ILE A 241 -21.32 9.93 -10.68
C ILE A 241 -22.79 10.30 -10.57
N LYS A 242 -23.62 9.81 -11.48
CA LYS A 242 -25.08 9.92 -11.36
C LYS A 242 -25.57 9.13 -10.15
N ILE A 243 -26.45 9.72 -9.37
CA ILE A 243 -27.09 9.15 -8.18
C ILE A 243 -28.61 9.21 -8.31
N THR A 244 -29.31 8.52 -7.43
CA THR A 244 -30.78 8.58 -7.35
C THR A 244 -31.24 9.93 -6.76
N ASN A 245 -32.46 10.37 -7.10
CA ASN A 245 -33.09 11.54 -6.48
C ASN A 245 -33.16 11.39 -4.97
N GLU A 246 -33.47 10.17 -4.52
CA GLU A 246 -33.61 9.85 -3.10
C GLU A 246 -32.30 10.07 -2.34
N LEU A 247 -31.18 9.52 -2.85
CA LEU A 247 -29.87 9.72 -2.23
C LEU A 247 -29.45 11.20 -2.25
N ALA A 248 -29.74 11.93 -3.35
CA ALA A 248 -29.47 13.36 -3.45
C ALA A 248 -30.23 14.16 -2.38
N ASN A 249 -31.51 13.85 -2.18
CA ASN A 249 -32.37 14.48 -1.15
C ASN A 249 -31.87 14.15 0.27
N ILE A 250 -31.53 12.89 0.56
CA ILE A 250 -30.99 12.51 1.87
C ILE A 250 -29.70 13.29 2.18
N ILE A 251 -28.78 13.40 1.21
CA ILE A 251 -27.54 14.16 1.39
C ILE A 251 -27.84 15.64 1.62
N SER A 252 -28.79 16.20 0.90
CA SER A 252 -29.18 17.62 1.00
C SER A 252 -29.81 17.96 2.35
N ASN A 253 -30.68 17.09 2.85
CA ASN A 253 -31.37 17.29 4.13
C ASN A 253 -30.41 17.27 5.34
N GLU A 254 -29.23 16.66 5.16
CA GLU A 254 -28.16 16.65 6.15
C GLU A 254 -27.32 17.93 6.17
N LYS A 255 -27.65 18.94 5.34
CA LYS A 255 -26.87 20.18 5.22
C LYS A 255 -26.88 20.92 6.56
N ASN A 256 -25.69 21.02 7.13
CA ASN A 256 -25.41 21.83 8.31
C ASN A 256 -24.42 22.92 7.94
N ASN A 257 -24.75 24.18 8.20
CA ASN A 257 -23.93 25.34 7.84
C ASN A 257 -22.62 25.44 8.65
N SER A 258 -22.39 24.55 9.62
CA SER A 258 -21.23 24.60 10.52
C SER A 258 -19.99 23.87 9.98
N THR A 259 -20.11 23.06 8.91
CA THR A 259 -18.99 22.27 8.40
C THR A 259 -18.91 22.32 6.88
N GLU A 260 -17.68 22.45 6.35
CA GLU A 260 -17.39 22.41 4.91
C GLU A 260 -17.69 21.02 4.30
N PHE A 261 -17.41 19.96 5.06
CA PHE A 261 -17.55 18.57 4.62
C PHE A 261 -18.90 17.98 5.07
N ILE A 262 -19.52 17.19 4.20
CA ILE A 262 -20.75 16.44 4.51
C ILE A 262 -20.47 15.44 5.64
N PHE A 263 -19.31 14.79 5.60
CA PHE A 263 -18.91 13.75 6.54
C PHE A 263 -17.80 14.24 7.49
N ASN A 264 -18.19 14.67 8.70
CA ASN A 264 -17.22 15.02 9.74
C ASN A 264 -16.96 13.81 10.67
N CYS A 265 -16.59 12.67 10.06
CA CYS A 265 -16.23 11.46 10.79
C CYS A 265 -14.93 10.85 10.26
N ARG A 266 -14.30 10.01 11.10
CA ARG A 266 -13.08 9.31 10.75
C ARG A 266 -13.42 8.02 9.98
N ARG A 267 -12.49 7.56 9.13
CA ARG A 267 -12.61 6.27 8.42
C ARG A 267 -12.90 5.11 9.38
N GLN A 268 -12.29 5.11 10.58
CA GLN A 268 -12.52 4.05 11.57
C GLN A 268 -13.96 4.05 12.09
N THR A 269 -14.59 5.21 12.24
CA THR A 269 -16.00 5.32 12.65
C THR A 269 -16.91 4.68 11.61
N VAL A 270 -16.67 4.93 10.32
CA VAL A 270 -17.44 4.29 9.23
C VAL A 270 -17.21 2.78 9.22
N ARG A 271 -15.97 2.33 9.47
CA ARG A 271 -15.67 0.90 9.56
C ARG A 271 -16.42 0.23 10.70
N ASN A 272 -16.35 0.79 11.91
CA ASN A 272 -17.05 0.25 13.07
C ASN A 272 -18.58 0.21 12.83
N ARG A 273 -19.11 1.22 12.13
CA ARG A 273 -20.53 1.23 11.76
C ARG A 273 -20.87 0.14 10.75
N LEU A 274 -20.04 -0.05 9.73
CA LEU A 274 -20.22 -1.13 8.77
C LEU A 274 -20.15 -2.51 9.44
N ASP A 275 -19.19 -2.73 10.33
CA ASP A 275 -19.05 -3.98 11.09
C ASP A 275 -20.32 -4.24 11.95
N SER A 276 -20.87 -3.20 12.57
CA SER A 276 -22.16 -3.27 13.32
C SER A 276 -23.34 -3.59 12.42
N LEU A 277 -23.44 -3.00 11.23
CA LEU A 277 -24.51 -3.28 10.26
C LEU A 277 -24.43 -4.71 9.73
N ILE A 278 -23.22 -5.19 9.41
CA ILE A 278 -22.96 -6.56 8.98
C ILE A 278 -23.44 -7.55 10.05
N SER A 279 -23.08 -7.33 11.31
CA SER A 279 -23.51 -8.19 12.42
C SER A 279 -25.02 -8.13 12.64
N LYS A 280 -25.62 -6.93 12.60
CA LYS A 280 -27.05 -6.74 12.81
C LYS A 280 -27.92 -7.40 11.73
N LEU A 281 -27.45 -7.34 10.48
CA LEU A 281 -28.19 -7.85 9.33
C LEU A 281 -27.77 -9.27 8.94
N ASP A 282 -26.87 -9.89 9.70
CA ASP A 282 -26.31 -11.23 9.41
C ASP A 282 -25.82 -11.33 7.96
N LEU A 283 -24.90 -10.40 7.59
CA LEU A 283 -24.28 -10.35 6.28
C LEU A 283 -22.87 -10.96 6.33
N GLN A 284 -22.37 -11.38 5.18
CA GLN A 284 -20.96 -11.81 5.13
C GLN A 284 -20.02 -10.67 5.47
N PRO A 285 -18.93 -10.96 6.22
CA PRO A 285 -17.95 -9.93 6.60
C PRO A 285 -17.23 -9.36 5.40
N ILE A 286 -17.35 -8.05 5.19
CA ILE A 286 -16.64 -7.29 4.17
C ILE A 286 -15.87 -6.11 4.78
N THR A 287 -14.87 -5.62 4.07
CA THR A 287 -14.21 -4.36 4.44
C THR A 287 -14.96 -3.16 3.84
N ILE A 288 -14.65 -1.93 4.30
CA ILE A 288 -15.20 -0.72 3.64
C ILE A 288 -14.89 -0.70 2.13
N HIS A 289 -13.74 -1.23 1.70
CA HIS A 289 -13.43 -1.35 0.28
C HIS A 289 -14.27 -2.42 -0.41
N GLY A 290 -14.78 -3.38 0.35
CA GLY A 290 -15.73 -4.36 -0.09
C GLY A 290 -17.06 -3.75 -0.57
N LEU A 291 -17.51 -2.63 0.01
CA LEU A 291 -18.70 -1.90 -0.48
C LEU A 291 -18.55 -1.51 -1.96
N ARG A 292 -17.35 -1.04 -2.35
CA ARG A 292 -17.05 -0.71 -3.75
C ARG A 292 -17.04 -1.96 -4.64
N HIS A 293 -16.52 -3.07 -4.13
CA HIS A 293 -16.58 -4.35 -4.86
C HIS A 293 -18.02 -4.82 -5.00
N SER A 294 -18.81 -4.71 -3.95
CA SER A 294 -20.26 -5.03 -3.96
C SER A 294 -21.02 -4.19 -4.98
N HIS A 295 -20.76 -2.88 -5.02
CA HIS A 295 -21.35 -1.98 -6.03
C HIS A 295 -21.00 -2.40 -7.46
N ALA A 296 -19.72 -2.69 -7.72
CA ALA A 296 -19.29 -3.15 -9.04
C ALA A 296 -20.00 -4.44 -9.45
N SER A 297 -19.99 -5.41 -8.55
CA SER A 297 -20.61 -6.72 -8.75
C SER A 297 -22.13 -6.60 -8.96
N TYR A 298 -22.80 -5.80 -8.14
CA TYR A 298 -24.24 -5.56 -8.26
C TYR A 298 -24.64 -4.96 -9.62
N LEU A 299 -23.93 -3.93 -10.08
CA LEU A 299 -24.21 -3.31 -11.39
C LEU A 299 -23.95 -4.27 -12.55
N LEU A 300 -22.87 -5.03 -12.50
CA LEU A 300 -22.57 -6.03 -13.52
C LEU A 300 -23.64 -7.13 -13.54
N TYR A 301 -24.06 -7.61 -12.38
CA TYR A 301 -25.17 -8.58 -12.27
C TYR A 301 -26.48 -8.04 -12.86
N LYS A 302 -26.79 -6.75 -12.67
CA LYS A 302 -27.96 -6.09 -13.28
C LYS A 302 -27.77 -5.77 -14.76
N GLY A 303 -26.69 -6.22 -15.41
CA GLY A 303 -26.45 -6.10 -16.84
C GLY A 303 -25.79 -4.79 -17.30
N VAL A 304 -25.28 -3.98 -16.38
CA VAL A 304 -24.54 -2.76 -16.74
C VAL A 304 -23.18 -3.13 -17.32
N SER A 305 -22.80 -2.52 -18.44
CA SER A 305 -21.56 -2.86 -19.13
C SER A 305 -20.31 -2.63 -18.27
N ILE A 306 -19.34 -3.51 -18.37
CA ILE A 306 -18.08 -3.46 -17.60
C ILE A 306 -17.28 -2.17 -17.86
N ASN A 307 -17.36 -1.64 -19.08
CA ASN A 307 -16.70 -0.38 -19.43
C ASN A 307 -17.30 0.78 -18.67
N TYR A 308 -18.63 0.85 -18.58
CA TYR A 308 -19.31 1.88 -17.81
C TYR A 308 -19.03 1.75 -16.31
N VAL A 309 -19.13 0.54 -15.76
CA VAL A 309 -18.82 0.30 -14.34
C VAL A 309 -17.37 0.69 -14.03
N SER A 310 -16.42 0.35 -14.88
CA SER A 310 -15.02 0.74 -14.73
C SER A 310 -14.82 2.26 -14.74
N ALA A 311 -15.46 2.96 -15.67
CA ALA A 311 -15.44 4.42 -15.75
C ALA A 311 -16.09 5.07 -14.50
N ARG A 312 -17.28 4.59 -14.10
CA ARG A 312 -18.01 5.05 -12.90
C ARG A 312 -17.16 4.90 -11.63
N LEU A 313 -16.42 3.83 -11.51
CA LEU A 313 -15.52 3.60 -10.39
C LEU A 313 -14.22 4.43 -10.51
N GLY A 314 -13.83 4.89 -11.67
CA GLY A 314 -12.55 5.55 -11.92
C GLY A 314 -11.38 4.57 -11.80
N HIS A 315 -11.51 3.40 -12.42
CA HIS A 315 -10.40 2.47 -12.59
C HIS A 315 -9.53 2.89 -13.78
N ALA A 316 -8.21 2.77 -13.62
CA ALA A 316 -7.27 3.08 -14.72
C ALA A 316 -7.35 2.04 -15.85
N ASN A 317 -7.84 0.82 -15.54
CA ASN A 317 -7.93 -0.30 -16.46
C ASN A 317 -9.15 -1.16 -16.10
N THR A 318 -9.88 -1.64 -17.09
CA THR A 318 -11.02 -2.56 -16.95
C THR A 318 -10.64 -3.90 -16.33
N SER A 319 -9.38 -4.34 -16.45
CA SER A 319 -8.88 -5.57 -15.82
C SER A 319 -9.09 -5.59 -14.30
N ILE A 320 -9.11 -4.40 -13.65
CA ILE A 320 -9.39 -4.30 -12.21
C ILE A 320 -10.85 -4.67 -11.95
N THR A 321 -11.76 -4.17 -12.77
CA THR A 321 -13.21 -4.48 -12.68
C THR A 321 -13.48 -5.95 -13.01
N GLN A 322 -12.81 -6.51 -14.04
CA GLN A 322 -12.91 -7.92 -14.40
C GLN A 322 -12.51 -8.85 -13.25
N LYS A 323 -11.43 -8.57 -12.54
CA LYS A 323 -10.99 -9.37 -11.38
C LYS A 323 -12.03 -9.43 -10.26
N VAL A 324 -12.78 -8.37 -10.06
CA VAL A 324 -13.88 -8.33 -9.09
C VAL A 324 -15.04 -9.21 -9.57
N TYR A 325 -15.33 -9.17 -10.88
CA TYR A 325 -16.42 -9.89 -11.52
C TYR A 325 -16.20 -11.41 -11.59
N VAL A 326 -14.98 -11.87 -11.83
CA VAL A 326 -14.64 -13.31 -11.94
C VAL A 326 -15.09 -14.13 -10.72
N HIS A 327 -15.19 -13.52 -9.54
CA HIS A 327 -15.70 -14.21 -8.35
C HIS A 327 -17.23 -14.43 -8.37
N MET A 328 -18.00 -13.62 -9.09
CA MET A 328 -19.45 -13.79 -9.24
C MET A 328 -19.85 -14.72 -10.38
N LEU A 329 -18.95 -14.91 -11.36
CA LEU A 329 -19.20 -15.76 -12.54
C LEU A 329 -19.56 -17.22 -12.21
N LYS A 330 -19.29 -17.69 -10.99
CA LYS A 330 -19.70 -19.05 -10.60
C LYS A 330 -21.22 -19.16 -10.41
N GLU A 331 -21.88 -18.12 -9.89
CA GLU A 331 -23.34 -18.07 -9.70
C GLU A 331 -24.06 -17.69 -11.01
N GLU A 332 -23.42 -16.88 -11.85
CA GLU A 332 -23.98 -16.41 -13.12
C GLU A 332 -23.84 -17.41 -14.28
N LYS A 333 -22.91 -18.36 -14.20
CA LYS A 333 -22.63 -19.26 -15.32
C LYS A 333 -23.87 -20.00 -15.81
N THR A 334 -24.75 -20.42 -14.90
CA THR A 334 -26.02 -21.07 -15.24
C THR A 334 -26.97 -20.08 -15.91
N ARG A 335 -27.10 -18.86 -15.39
CA ARG A 335 -28.00 -17.83 -15.95
C ARG A 335 -27.55 -17.34 -17.34
N GLU A 336 -26.25 -17.17 -17.56
CA GLU A 336 -25.69 -16.77 -18.85
C GLU A 336 -25.83 -17.90 -19.87
N GLN A 337 -25.73 -19.16 -19.44
CA GLN A 337 -26.03 -20.32 -20.29
C GLN A 337 -27.49 -20.34 -20.73
N ASP A 338 -28.43 -20.17 -19.79
CA ASP A 338 -29.85 -20.13 -20.08
C ASP A 338 -30.21 -18.98 -21.02
N LYS A 339 -29.70 -17.79 -20.77
CA LYS A 339 -29.87 -16.61 -21.62
C LYS A 339 -29.26 -16.81 -23.02
N THR A 340 -28.11 -17.49 -23.09
CA THR A 340 -27.48 -17.83 -24.38
C THR A 340 -28.37 -18.77 -25.18
N ILE A 341 -28.92 -19.79 -24.53
CA ILE A 341 -29.88 -20.73 -25.17
C ILE A 341 -31.14 -20.00 -25.63
N GLU A 342 -31.69 -19.10 -24.80
CA GLU A 342 -32.85 -18.29 -25.14
C GLU A 342 -32.59 -17.42 -26.39
N ILE A 343 -31.46 -16.74 -26.47
CA ILE A 343 -31.06 -15.91 -27.61
C ILE A 343 -30.87 -16.77 -28.88
N LEU A 344 -30.21 -17.92 -28.74
CA LEU A 344 -29.95 -18.80 -29.89
C LEU A 344 -31.20 -19.59 -30.35
N SER A 345 -32.18 -19.78 -29.46
CA SER A 345 -33.44 -20.48 -29.80
C SER A 345 -34.48 -19.60 -30.48
N VAL A 346 -34.26 -18.28 -30.57
CA VAL A 346 -35.08 -17.40 -31.43
C VAL A 346 -34.72 -17.68 -32.89
N SER A 347 -35.36 -18.70 -33.48
CA SER A 347 -35.27 -18.98 -34.88
C SER A 347 -35.73 -17.79 -35.72
N PRO A 348 -35.04 -17.44 -36.82
CA PRO A 348 -35.54 -16.42 -37.73
C PRO A 348 -36.88 -16.92 -38.28
N LYS A 349 -37.94 -16.16 -38.07
CA LYS A 349 -39.20 -16.40 -38.80
C LYS A 349 -38.89 -16.41 -40.29
N ARG A 350 -39.08 -17.57 -40.92
CA ARG A 350 -39.08 -17.72 -42.38
C ARG A 350 -40.25 -16.95 -42.98
#